data_6ddd6b37ace7e5b1e9792a45ff9ee7ea
#
_entry.id   6ddd6b37ace7e5b1e9792a45ff9ee7ea
#
_cell.length_a   1.000
_cell.length_b   1.000
_cell.length_c   1.000
_cell.angle_alpha   90.00
_cell.angle_beta   90.00
_cell.angle_gamma   90.00
#
_symmetry.space_group_name_H-M   'P 1'
#
loop_
_entity.id
_entity.type
_entity.pdbx_description
1 polymer ?
#
loop_
_entity_poly.entity_id
_entity_poly.type
_entity_poly.pdbx_seq_one_letter_code
_entity_poly.pdbx_strand_id
1 'polypeptide(L)'
;MSKNLMIVESPSKGKTIAKYLGKDFRLMSSQGHVRDIEGVGKNSMGIDFGNGYAPNYVIDKDKIQLVDALRKEALKADKVWLASDPDREGEAIAWHIQEILQLPKEKVCRITFNDTTKESILEAINHPRDIDYNLVNAQQARRVMDRIVGFGLSPVWWKKVITG
;
A
#
# COMPACT_ATOMS: atom_id res chain seq x y z
N MET A 1 -25.50 -2.72 -8.12
CA MET A 1 -24.24 -2.10 -7.63
C MET A 1 -23.66 -2.97 -6.53
N SER A 2 -22.38 -3.27 -6.60
CA SER A 2 -21.71 -4.01 -5.54
C SER A 2 -21.55 -3.15 -4.30
N LYS A 3 -21.99 -3.66 -3.14
CA LYS A 3 -21.93 -2.94 -1.86
C LYS A 3 -20.52 -2.88 -1.28
N ASN A 4 -19.65 -3.79 -1.71
CA ASN A 4 -18.31 -3.96 -1.19
C ASN A 4 -17.28 -3.81 -2.31
N LEU A 5 -16.24 -3.00 -2.04
CA LEU A 5 -15.04 -2.93 -2.86
C LEU A 5 -13.92 -3.65 -2.13
N MET A 6 -13.30 -4.63 -2.77
CA MET A 6 -12.10 -5.28 -2.24
C MET A 6 -10.90 -4.89 -3.09
N ILE A 7 -9.88 -4.36 -2.45
CA ILE A 7 -8.62 -3.97 -3.09
C ILE A 7 -7.54 -4.95 -2.68
N VAL A 8 -6.96 -5.62 -3.67
CA VAL A 8 -5.89 -6.61 -3.52
C VAL A 8 -4.58 -6.08 -4.08
N GLU A 9 -3.45 -6.69 -3.72
CA GLU A 9 -2.13 -6.25 -4.18
C GLU A 9 -1.88 -6.56 -5.66
N SER A 10 -2.31 -7.72 -6.13
CA SER A 10 -2.01 -8.19 -7.48
C SER A 10 -3.25 -8.64 -8.23
N PRO A 11 -3.27 -8.44 -9.57
CA PRO A 11 -4.38 -8.90 -10.40
C PRO A 11 -4.61 -10.42 -10.34
N SER A 12 -3.54 -11.20 -10.18
CA SER A 12 -3.63 -12.67 -10.10
C SER A 12 -4.36 -13.12 -8.84
N LYS A 13 -4.03 -12.54 -7.68
CA LYS A 13 -4.77 -12.78 -6.43
C LYS A 13 -6.24 -12.39 -6.57
N GLY A 14 -6.50 -11.24 -7.20
CA GLY A 14 -7.86 -10.77 -7.45
C GLY A 14 -8.70 -11.75 -8.25
N LYS A 15 -8.15 -12.31 -9.32
CA LYS A 15 -8.84 -13.32 -10.14
C LYS A 15 -9.18 -14.59 -9.35
N THR A 16 -8.28 -15.04 -8.48
CA THR A 16 -8.53 -16.22 -7.63
C THR A 16 -9.61 -15.95 -6.59
N ILE A 17 -9.53 -14.81 -5.91
CA ILE A 17 -10.47 -14.41 -4.86
C ILE A 17 -11.87 -14.19 -5.44
N ALA A 18 -11.96 -13.57 -6.61
CA ALA A 18 -13.23 -13.30 -7.29
C ALA A 18 -14.08 -14.56 -7.52
N LYS A 19 -13.46 -15.72 -7.66
CA LYS A 19 -14.16 -17.00 -7.85
C LYS A 19 -14.98 -17.41 -6.62
N TYR A 20 -14.62 -16.94 -5.45
CA TYR A 20 -15.22 -17.32 -4.18
C TYR A 20 -16.16 -16.26 -3.61
N LEU A 21 -16.09 -15.03 -4.14
CA LEU A 21 -16.92 -13.91 -3.71
C LEU A 21 -18.14 -13.78 -4.62
N GLY A 22 -19.25 -13.44 -4.00
CA GLY A 22 -20.51 -13.21 -4.72
C GLY A 22 -20.54 -11.85 -5.45
N LYS A 23 -21.68 -11.57 -6.07
CA LYS A 23 -21.92 -10.34 -6.85
C LYS A 23 -21.87 -9.05 -6.02
N ASP A 24 -21.93 -9.17 -4.69
CA ASP A 24 -21.87 -8.03 -3.78
C ASP A 24 -20.46 -7.45 -3.63
N PHE A 25 -19.45 -8.15 -4.12
CA PHE A 25 -18.06 -7.71 -4.10
C PHE A 25 -17.57 -7.34 -5.50
N ARG A 26 -16.99 -6.15 -5.59
CA ARG A 26 -16.18 -5.72 -6.72
C ARG A 26 -14.72 -5.81 -6.33
N LEU A 27 -13.91 -6.46 -7.12
CA LEU A 27 -12.47 -6.57 -6.89
C LEU A 27 -11.70 -5.63 -7.80
N MET A 28 -10.72 -4.95 -7.22
CA MET A 28 -9.72 -4.17 -7.93
C MET A 28 -8.34 -4.48 -7.38
N SER A 29 -7.31 -4.25 -8.18
CA SER A 29 -5.92 -4.44 -7.73
C SER A 29 -5.22 -3.09 -7.67
N SER A 30 -4.42 -2.89 -6.62
CA SER A 30 -3.51 -1.74 -6.51
C SER A 30 -2.25 -1.91 -7.38
N GLN A 31 -1.99 -3.14 -7.84
CA GLN A 31 -0.77 -3.47 -8.59
C GLN A 31 0.50 -3.11 -7.79
N GLY A 32 0.53 -3.49 -6.53
CA GLY A 32 1.59 -3.17 -5.59
C GLY A 32 1.39 -1.81 -4.92
N HIS A 33 2.48 -1.09 -4.66
CA HIS A 33 2.45 0.24 -4.07
C HIS A 33 1.90 1.29 -5.05
N VAL A 34 1.08 2.20 -4.54
CA VAL A 34 0.46 3.29 -5.33
C VAL A 34 1.14 4.63 -5.13
N ARG A 35 1.93 4.76 -4.06
CA ARG A 35 2.76 5.95 -3.79
C ARG A 35 4.10 5.54 -3.17
N ASP A 36 5.08 6.38 -3.31
CA ASP A 36 6.41 6.21 -2.71
C ASP A 36 6.94 7.57 -2.23
N ILE A 37 8.08 7.54 -1.55
CA ILE A 37 8.78 8.76 -1.16
C ILE A 37 9.13 9.54 -2.43
N GLU A 38 8.89 10.86 -2.39
CA GLU A 38 9.21 11.75 -3.49
C GLU A 38 10.62 11.54 -4.04
N GLY A 39 10.75 11.58 -5.36
CA GLY A 39 12.02 11.38 -6.04
C GLY A 39 13.05 12.44 -5.64
N VAL A 40 14.34 12.07 -5.71
CA VAL A 40 15.45 12.95 -5.34
C VAL A 40 15.59 14.08 -6.36
N GLY A 41 15.35 15.30 -5.90
CA GLY A 41 15.76 16.52 -6.61
C GLY A 41 17.17 16.94 -6.21
N LYS A 42 17.68 18.01 -6.84
CA LYS A 42 19.05 18.52 -6.56
C LYS A 42 19.32 18.81 -5.07
N ASN A 43 18.29 19.09 -4.27
CA ASN A 43 18.38 19.47 -2.87
C ASN A 43 17.43 18.73 -1.93
N SER A 44 16.84 17.62 -2.36
CA SER A 44 15.85 16.91 -1.55
C SER A 44 15.96 15.39 -1.75
N MET A 45 15.95 14.66 -0.63
CA MET A 45 15.81 13.21 -0.61
C MET A 45 14.36 12.76 -0.50
N GLY A 46 13.40 13.68 -0.52
CA GLY A 46 12.00 13.40 -0.22
C GLY A 46 11.74 13.14 1.27
N ILE A 47 12.67 13.54 2.14
CA ILE A 47 12.60 13.36 3.59
C ILE A 47 12.76 14.72 4.26
N ASP A 48 11.88 15.03 5.19
CA ASP A 48 11.94 16.24 6.00
C ASP A 48 12.78 16.01 7.27
N PHE A 49 14.05 16.37 7.20
CA PHE A 49 14.98 16.23 8.31
C PHE A 49 14.65 17.15 9.50
N GLY A 50 13.95 18.25 9.26
CA GLY A 50 13.53 19.19 10.30
C GLY A 50 12.30 18.75 11.08
N ASN A 51 11.56 17.77 10.56
CA ASN A 51 10.31 17.25 11.13
C ASN A 51 10.38 15.74 11.37
N GLY A 52 11.36 15.31 12.19
CA GLY A 52 11.47 13.92 12.60
C GLY A 52 11.72 12.92 11.48
N TYR A 53 12.41 13.32 10.42
CA TYR A 53 12.69 12.50 9.23
C TYR A 53 11.43 12.02 8.50
N ALA A 54 10.36 12.81 8.51
CA ALA A 54 9.10 12.47 7.87
C ALA A 54 9.28 12.32 6.34
N PRO A 55 8.85 11.20 5.75
CA PRO A 55 8.89 11.03 4.31
C PRO A 55 7.78 11.82 3.61
N ASN A 56 8.12 12.45 2.49
CA ASN A 56 7.15 13.08 1.60
C ASN A 56 6.68 12.04 0.57
N TYR A 57 5.47 11.53 0.74
CA TYR A 57 4.91 10.56 -0.20
C TYR A 57 4.20 11.24 -1.36
N VAL A 58 4.43 10.73 -2.56
CA VAL A 58 3.74 11.14 -3.78
C VAL A 58 3.17 9.92 -4.50
N ILE A 59 2.05 10.11 -5.20
CA ILE A 59 1.48 9.07 -6.04
C ILE A 59 2.37 8.86 -7.25
N ASP A 60 2.72 7.61 -7.55
CA ASP A 60 3.49 7.28 -8.73
C ASP A 60 2.75 7.71 -10.00
N LYS A 61 3.47 8.31 -10.93
CA LYS A 61 2.88 8.91 -12.13
C LYS A 61 2.08 7.90 -12.96
N ASP A 62 2.56 6.68 -13.05
CA ASP A 62 1.92 5.57 -13.76
C ASP A 62 0.71 4.98 -12.99
N LYS A 63 0.51 5.37 -11.73
CA LYS A 63 -0.59 4.93 -10.87
C LYS A 63 -1.73 5.94 -10.76
N ILE A 64 -1.59 7.15 -11.28
CA ILE A 64 -2.59 8.23 -11.13
C ILE A 64 -3.96 7.78 -11.64
N GLN A 65 -4.03 7.18 -12.83
CA GLN A 65 -5.30 6.70 -13.40
C GLN A 65 -5.91 5.58 -12.58
N LEU A 66 -5.08 4.68 -12.05
CA LEU A 66 -5.51 3.60 -11.17
C LEU A 66 -6.09 4.14 -9.86
N VAL A 67 -5.41 5.10 -9.26
CA VAL A 67 -5.87 5.76 -8.03
C VAL A 67 -7.21 6.46 -8.24
N ASP A 68 -7.39 7.15 -9.37
CA ASP A 68 -8.67 7.79 -9.70
C ASP A 68 -9.79 6.77 -9.88
N ALA A 69 -9.51 5.63 -10.51
CA ALA A 69 -10.47 4.54 -10.65
C ALA A 69 -10.85 3.95 -9.27
N LEU A 70 -9.85 3.73 -8.40
CA LEU A 70 -10.08 3.25 -7.03
C LEU A 70 -10.95 4.22 -6.23
N ARG A 71 -10.69 5.53 -6.32
CA ARG A 71 -11.49 6.56 -5.65
C ARG A 71 -12.95 6.54 -6.10
N LYS A 72 -13.19 6.47 -7.40
CA LYS A 72 -14.56 6.42 -7.95
C LYS A 72 -15.34 5.21 -7.44
N GLU A 73 -14.72 4.06 -7.41
CA GLU A 73 -15.37 2.83 -6.92
C GLU A 73 -15.52 2.83 -5.39
N ALA A 74 -14.54 3.36 -4.66
CA ALA A 74 -14.62 3.49 -3.21
C ALA A 74 -15.76 4.41 -2.75
N LEU A 75 -16.04 5.47 -3.51
CA LEU A 75 -17.17 6.36 -3.22
C LEU A 75 -18.53 5.68 -3.37
N LYS A 76 -18.65 4.75 -4.32
CA LYS A 76 -19.89 4.00 -4.56
C LYS A 76 -20.11 2.86 -3.59
N ALA A 77 -19.04 2.32 -2.99
CA ALA A 77 -19.12 1.18 -2.09
C ALA A 77 -19.55 1.60 -0.69
N ASP A 78 -20.28 0.73 0.00
CA ASP A 78 -20.61 0.90 1.41
C ASP A 78 -19.41 0.56 2.31
N LYS A 79 -18.63 -0.46 1.92
CA LYS A 79 -17.39 -0.88 2.59
C LYS A 79 -16.27 -1.09 1.60
N VAL A 80 -15.05 -0.75 2.03
CA VAL A 80 -13.81 -0.97 1.30
C VAL A 80 -12.93 -1.93 2.10
N TRP A 81 -12.59 -3.05 1.48
CA TRP A 81 -11.79 -4.11 2.06
C TRP A 81 -10.36 -4.02 1.52
N LEU A 82 -9.41 -3.86 2.42
CA LEU A 82 -7.98 -3.83 2.07
C LEU A 82 -7.38 -5.20 2.34
N ALA A 83 -7.13 -5.94 1.27
CA ALA A 83 -6.76 -7.36 1.30
C ALA A 83 -5.36 -7.56 0.75
N SER A 84 -4.35 -7.16 1.50
CA SER A 84 -2.94 -7.37 1.20
C SER A 84 -2.30 -8.35 2.19
N ASP A 85 -1.07 -8.78 1.91
CA ASP A 85 -0.37 -9.79 2.70
C ASP A 85 -0.19 -9.38 4.17
N PRO A 86 -0.09 -10.36 5.10
CA PRO A 86 0.06 -10.10 6.54
C PRO A 86 1.51 -9.78 6.94
N ASP A 87 2.21 -8.97 6.17
CA ASP A 87 3.57 -8.53 6.41
C ASP A 87 3.66 -7.00 6.42
N ARG A 88 4.86 -6.46 6.69
CA ARG A 88 5.09 -5.01 6.72
C ARG A 88 4.74 -4.34 5.39
N GLU A 89 5.09 -4.95 4.29
CA GLU A 89 4.83 -4.40 2.95
C GLU A 89 3.32 -4.39 2.67
N GLY A 90 2.62 -5.47 3.00
CA GLY A 90 1.17 -5.56 2.86
C GLY A 90 0.42 -4.54 3.73
N GLU A 91 0.85 -4.33 4.97
CA GLU A 91 0.28 -3.29 5.84
C GLU A 91 0.54 -1.89 5.30
N ALA A 92 1.74 -1.63 4.79
CA ALA A 92 2.06 -0.34 4.19
C ALA A 92 1.23 -0.07 2.93
N ILE A 93 1.03 -1.05 2.07
CA ILE A 93 0.16 -0.93 0.89
C ILE A 93 -1.26 -0.58 1.32
N ALA A 94 -1.82 -1.28 2.30
CA ALA A 94 -3.16 -1.01 2.82
C ALA A 94 -3.27 0.40 3.40
N TRP A 95 -2.30 0.83 4.18
CA TRP A 95 -2.25 2.16 4.77
C TRP A 95 -2.14 3.25 3.70
N HIS A 96 -1.28 3.10 2.71
CA HIS A 96 -1.15 4.06 1.62
C HIS A 96 -2.46 4.22 0.84
N ILE A 97 -3.17 3.12 0.59
CA ILE A 97 -4.47 3.16 -0.08
C ILE A 97 -5.50 3.90 0.79
N GLN A 98 -5.57 3.60 2.07
CA GLN A 98 -6.47 4.29 3.00
C GLN A 98 -6.22 5.80 3.01
N GLU A 99 -4.96 6.23 3.10
CA GLU A 99 -4.57 7.63 3.09
C GLU A 99 -4.94 8.33 1.78
N ILE A 100 -4.64 7.72 0.64
CA ILE A 100 -4.92 8.28 -0.67
C ILE A 100 -6.42 8.41 -0.93
N LEU A 101 -7.20 7.42 -0.53
CA LEU A 101 -8.65 7.41 -0.73
C LEU A 101 -9.38 8.29 0.29
N GLN A 102 -8.72 8.74 1.35
CA GLN A 102 -9.30 9.57 2.40
C GLN A 102 -10.61 8.99 2.96
N LEU A 103 -10.62 7.68 3.17
CA LEU A 103 -11.80 6.96 3.64
C LEU A 103 -11.98 7.12 5.16
N PRO A 104 -13.22 7.28 5.64
CA PRO A 104 -13.50 7.22 7.06
C PRO A 104 -13.20 5.81 7.59
N LYS A 105 -12.72 5.70 8.84
CA LYS A 105 -12.33 4.42 9.45
C LYS A 105 -13.47 3.40 9.44
N GLU A 106 -14.69 3.84 9.61
CA GLU A 106 -15.89 3.00 9.64
C GLU A 106 -16.16 2.30 8.30
N LYS A 107 -15.66 2.88 7.21
CA LYS A 107 -15.83 2.35 5.86
C LYS A 107 -14.74 1.33 5.49
N VAL A 108 -13.62 1.33 6.18
CA VAL A 108 -12.43 0.53 5.86
C VAL A 108 -12.37 -0.73 6.71
N CYS A 109 -12.19 -1.87 6.05
CA CYS A 109 -11.93 -3.16 6.69
C CYS A 109 -10.58 -3.69 6.20
N ARG A 110 -9.67 -3.98 7.12
CA ARG A 110 -8.40 -4.66 6.81
C ARG A 110 -8.60 -6.16 7.00
N ILE A 111 -8.25 -6.95 6.00
CA ILE A 111 -8.21 -8.42 6.10
C ILE A 111 -6.88 -8.95 5.62
N THR A 112 -6.49 -10.07 6.20
CA THR A 112 -5.28 -10.81 5.81
C THR A 112 -5.61 -12.29 5.69
N PHE A 113 -4.93 -12.97 4.79
CA PHE A 113 -5.01 -14.41 4.63
C PHE A 113 -3.64 -14.95 4.18
N ASN A 114 -3.27 -16.12 4.67
CA ASN A 114 -1.98 -16.74 4.37
C ASN A 114 -1.95 -17.42 3.00
N ASP A 115 -3.12 -17.84 2.53
CA ASP A 115 -3.30 -18.48 1.23
C ASP A 115 -4.60 -18.00 0.56
N THR A 116 -4.80 -18.36 -0.70
CA THR A 116 -5.97 -17.97 -1.49
C THR A 116 -6.99 -19.09 -1.62
N THR A 117 -7.08 -19.96 -0.62
CA THR A 117 -8.14 -20.97 -0.55
C THR A 117 -9.48 -20.32 -0.19
N LYS A 118 -10.57 -20.96 -0.58
CA LYS A 118 -11.92 -20.46 -0.30
C LYS A 118 -12.16 -20.29 1.20
N GLU A 119 -11.73 -21.26 1.98
CA GLU A 119 -11.88 -21.27 3.44
C GLU A 119 -11.14 -20.10 4.08
N SER A 120 -9.87 -19.87 3.71
CA SER A 120 -9.06 -18.77 4.24
C SER A 120 -9.64 -17.41 3.90
N ILE A 121 -10.14 -17.23 2.69
CA ILE A 121 -10.74 -15.96 2.24
C ILE A 121 -12.04 -15.68 2.98
N LEU A 122 -12.92 -16.65 3.10
CA LEU A 122 -14.21 -16.49 3.81
C LEU A 122 -13.98 -16.26 5.30
N GLU A 123 -13.03 -16.95 5.90
CA GLU A 123 -12.65 -16.73 7.30
C GLU A 123 -12.12 -15.32 7.52
N ALA A 124 -11.23 -14.82 6.65
CA ALA A 124 -10.71 -13.47 6.72
C ALA A 124 -11.81 -12.40 6.65
N ILE A 125 -12.81 -12.58 5.79
CA ILE A 125 -13.95 -11.67 5.67
C ILE A 125 -14.79 -11.66 6.95
N ASN A 126 -14.91 -12.78 7.64
CA ASN A 126 -15.63 -12.87 8.91
C ASN A 126 -14.85 -12.29 10.10
N HIS A 127 -13.55 -12.07 9.97
CA HIS A 127 -12.68 -11.56 11.02
C HIS A 127 -11.88 -10.33 10.53
N PRO A 128 -12.56 -9.22 10.15
CA PRO A 128 -11.87 -8.01 9.76
C PRO A 128 -11.16 -7.37 10.97
N ARG A 129 -10.07 -6.69 10.71
CA ARG A 129 -9.30 -5.95 11.71
C ARG A 129 -8.97 -4.54 11.23
N ASP A 130 -8.36 -3.76 12.09
CA ASP A 130 -7.78 -2.46 11.73
C ASP A 130 -6.37 -2.62 11.16
N ILE A 131 -5.88 -1.57 10.52
CA ILE A 131 -4.49 -1.51 10.05
C ILE A 131 -3.56 -1.55 11.27
N ASP A 132 -2.54 -2.39 11.21
CA ASP A 132 -1.49 -2.45 12.23
C ASP A 132 -0.46 -1.34 11.99
N TYR A 133 -0.61 -0.24 12.70
CA TYR A 133 0.28 0.92 12.57
C TYR A 133 1.71 0.66 13.05
N ASN A 134 1.94 -0.35 13.88
CA ASN A 134 3.31 -0.75 14.25
C ASN A 134 4.05 -1.32 13.04
N LEU A 135 3.39 -2.15 12.24
CA LEU A 135 3.95 -2.66 10.99
C LEU A 135 4.13 -1.57 9.94
N VAL A 136 3.17 -0.64 9.84
CA VAL A 136 3.28 0.52 8.95
C VAL A 136 4.48 1.38 9.33
N ASN A 137 4.64 1.71 10.60
CA ASN A 137 5.75 2.51 11.10
C ASN A 137 7.11 1.82 10.88
N ALA A 138 7.16 0.50 11.09
CA ALA A 138 8.37 -0.29 10.83
C ALA A 138 8.77 -0.24 9.35
N GLN A 139 7.80 -0.36 8.45
CA GLN A 139 8.05 -0.26 7.00
C GLN A 139 8.49 1.15 6.60
N GLN A 140 7.86 2.20 7.13
CA GLN A 140 8.25 3.58 6.87
C GLN A 140 9.68 3.86 7.35
N ALA A 141 10.01 3.46 8.57
CA ALA A 141 11.36 3.63 9.13
C ALA A 141 12.41 2.94 8.27
N ARG A 142 12.17 1.72 7.84
CA ARG A 142 13.05 1.00 6.94
C ARG A 142 13.20 1.71 5.59
N ARG A 143 12.10 2.18 5.02
CA ARG A 143 12.11 2.87 3.72
C ARG A 143 12.89 4.17 3.79
N VAL A 144 12.72 4.95 4.86
CA VAL A 144 13.49 6.18 5.12
C VAL A 144 14.97 5.86 5.28
N MET A 145 15.32 4.86 6.07
CA MET A 145 16.70 4.44 6.28
C MET A 145 17.38 3.97 4.98
N ASP A 146 16.71 3.15 4.18
CA ASP A 146 17.21 2.72 2.88
C ASP A 146 17.47 3.89 1.95
N ARG A 147 16.62 4.91 1.99
CA ARG A 147 16.77 6.14 1.21
C ARG A 147 18.01 6.94 1.66
N ILE A 148 18.19 7.13 2.96
CA ILE A 148 19.32 7.86 3.53
C ILE A 148 20.64 7.12 3.24
N VAL A 149 20.69 5.82 3.49
CA VAL A 149 21.88 4.99 3.24
C VAL A 149 22.22 4.94 1.76
N GLY A 150 21.23 4.71 0.89
CA GLY A 150 21.42 4.64 -0.56
C GLY A 150 21.98 5.94 -1.15
N PHE A 151 21.52 7.10 -0.67
CA PHE A 151 21.98 8.41 -1.17
C PHE A 151 23.15 8.99 -0.40
N GLY A 152 23.32 8.64 0.89
CA GLY A 152 24.44 9.12 1.69
C GLY A 152 25.74 8.37 1.48
N LEU A 153 25.69 7.07 1.29
CA LEU A 153 26.85 6.19 1.15
C LEU A 153 27.22 5.86 -0.31
N SER A 154 26.27 5.83 -1.21
CA SER A 154 26.50 5.46 -2.61
C SER A 154 27.56 6.35 -3.30
N PRO A 155 27.55 7.70 -3.17
CA PRO A 155 28.58 8.55 -3.75
C PRO A 155 29.98 8.33 -3.14
N VAL A 156 30.05 7.98 -1.85
CA VAL A 156 31.33 7.70 -1.15
C VAL A 156 31.91 6.37 -1.60
N TRP A 157 31.07 5.36 -1.78
CA TRP A 157 31.47 4.05 -2.30
C TRP A 157 32.02 4.16 -3.73
N TRP A 158 31.30 4.85 -4.61
CA TRP A 158 31.74 5.02 -6.00
C TRP A 158 33.05 5.77 -6.10
N LYS A 159 33.25 6.82 -5.28
CA LYS A 159 34.55 7.52 -5.24
C LYS A 159 35.69 6.65 -4.77
N LYS A 160 35.48 5.79 -3.76
CA LYS A 160 36.54 4.93 -3.22
C LYS A 160 36.85 3.70 -4.08
N VAL A 161 35.89 3.18 -4.82
CA VAL A 161 36.07 1.97 -5.63
C VAL A 161 36.63 2.30 -7.02
N ILE A 162 36.37 3.50 -7.54
CA ILE A 162 36.83 3.90 -8.90
C ILE A 162 38.18 4.66 -8.86
N THR A 163 38.53 5.25 -7.73
CA THR A 163 39.78 6.05 -7.56
C THR A 163 40.86 5.37 -6.70
N GLY A 164 40.68 4.12 -6.33
CA GLY A 164 41.67 3.32 -5.60
C GLY A 164 42.48 2.40 -6.50
#